data_7562a27d266f69420909da388174b979
#
_entry.id   7562a27d266f69420909da388174b979
#
_cell.length_a   1.000
_cell.length_b   1.000
_cell.length_c   1.000
_cell.angle_alpha   90.00
_cell.angle_beta   90.00
_cell.angle_gamma   90.00
#
_symmetry.space_group_name_H-M   'P 1'
#
loop_
_entity.id
_entity.type
_entity.pdbx_description
1 polymer ?
#
loop_
_entity_poly.entity_id
_entity_poly.type
_entity_poly.pdbx_seq_one_letter_code
_entity_poly.pdbx_strand_id
1 'polypeptide(L)'
;MNKLYNIQEQMKKHSYKNIRLFLLTIIGVSLFFSCSFVPSGIAEEITYHGEQLHRYLTIIKDVTSKAERSKDTITYYCNQKGQLIIERVGTDSLQDYTYSYTGDTIHIHKTHIKDQLDELLDGYYIVKNGLIIEANNTPGYYTYTYDNKRRLVCRDTPNTLCGRQTNILQWKGEKILPDKSLNITYRDTGEKTSHHNLYYFWMFGSGIRIPIPFITLGYMGVIPKGDISSYSFSSKDKDFAFKSQLTTEYDKEGRPTRIEEVVTTLNKNNKQESSKYVTQYIW
;
A
#
# COMPACT_ATOMS: atom_id res chain seq x y z
N MET A 1 -45.17 20.48 46.47
CA MET A 1 -44.69 20.69 45.09
C MET A 1 -43.19 20.97 44.98
N ASN A 2 -42.55 21.59 45.94
CA ASN A 2 -41.11 21.98 45.86
C ASN A 2 -40.08 20.82 45.96
N LYS A 3 -40.43 19.65 46.51
CA LYS A 3 -39.48 18.54 46.68
C LYS A 3 -39.23 17.75 45.38
N LEU A 4 -40.24 17.63 44.52
CA LEU A 4 -40.11 16.96 43.24
C LEU A 4 -39.30 17.77 42.19
N TYR A 5 -39.43 19.11 42.27
CA TYR A 5 -38.67 19.99 41.36
C TYR A 5 -37.16 19.95 41.67
N ASN A 6 -36.78 19.91 42.92
CA ASN A 6 -35.37 19.81 43.36
C ASN A 6 -34.72 18.47 42.94
N ILE A 7 -35.48 17.37 42.96
CA ILE A 7 -34.96 16.06 42.54
C ILE A 7 -34.73 16.03 41.03
N GLN A 8 -35.63 16.60 40.24
CA GLN A 8 -35.44 16.69 38.80
C GLN A 8 -34.27 17.58 38.38
N GLU A 9 -34.01 18.67 39.09
CA GLU A 9 -32.83 19.52 38.83
C GLU A 9 -31.53 18.85 39.24
N GLN A 10 -31.50 18.11 40.35
CA GLN A 10 -30.33 17.33 40.72
C GLN A 10 -30.03 16.17 39.75
N MET A 11 -31.05 15.48 39.27
CA MET A 11 -30.90 14.43 38.27
C MET A 11 -30.40 14.99 36.92
N LYS A 12 -30.86 16.16 36.49
CA LYS A 12 -30.33 16.85 35.30
C LYS A 12 -28.85 17.24 35.46
N LYS A 13 -28.46 17.81 36.63
CA LYS A 13 -27.06 18.16 36.91
C LYS A 13 -26.13 16.94 36.95
N HIS A 14 -26.58 15.81 37.49
CA HIS A 14 -25.81 14.55 37.48
C HIS A 14 -25.70 13.93 36.10
N SER A 15 -26.76 13.98 35.31
CA SER A 15 -26.75 13.48 33.90
C SER A 15 -25.80 14.31 33.05
N TYR A 16 -25.79 15.64 33.16
CA TYR A 16 -24.87 16.49 32.40
C TYR A 16 -23.40 16.30 32.81
N LYS A 17 -23.12 16.01 34.09
CA LYS A 17 -21.76 15.74 34.56
C LYS A 17 -21.23 14.40 34.00
N ASN A 18 -22.07 13.38 33.97
CA ASN A 18 -21.73 12.08 33.42
C ASN A 18 -21.57 12.10 31.88
N ILE A 19 -22.40 12.88 31.20
CA ILE A 19 -22.28 13.08 29.72
C ILE A 19 -21.00 13.87 29.40
N ARG A 20 -20.64 14.89 30.18
CA ARG A 20 -19.37 15.60 30.00
C ARG A 20 -18.16 14.72 30.29
N LEU A 21 -18.22 13.87 31.32
CA LEU A 21 -17.13 12.92 31.63
C LEU A 21 -17.01 11.85 30.52
N PHE A 22 -18.14 11.38 30.00
CA PHE A 22 -18.17 10.41 28.89
C PHE A 22 -17.67 11.03 27.59
N LEU A 23 -18.03 12.27 27.26
CA LEU A 23 -17.50 13.01 26.11
C LEU A 23 -16.01 13.31 26.24
N LEU A 24 -15.53 13.66 27.46
CA LEU A 24 -14.08 13.87 27.70
C LEU A 24 -13.28 12.57 27.60
N THR A 25 -13.84 11.42 28.00
CA THR A 25 -13.22 10.11 27.81
C THR A 25 -13.21 9.71 26.34
N ILE A 26 -14.27 9.98 25.57
CA ILE A 26 -14.29 9.71 24.11
C ILE A 26 -13.28 10.60 23.36
N ILE A 27 -13.20 11.89 23.72
CA ILE A 27 -12.20 12.81 23.13
C ILE A 27 -10.78 12.44 23.57
N GLY A 28 -10.59 12.03 24.83
CA GLY A 28 -9.30 11.54 25.31
C GLY A 28 -8.83 10.26 24.65
N VAL A 29 -9.74 9.32 24.37
CA VAL A 29 -9.44 8.06 23.67
C VAL A 29 -9.17 8.31 22.19
N SER A 30 -9.86 9.26 21.54
CA SER A 30 -9.59 9.58 20.13
C SER A 30 -8.27 10.33 19.93
N LEU A 31 -7.76 11.05 20.92
CA LEU A 31 -6.44 11.70 20.85
C LEU A 31 -5.26 10.72 21.05
N PHE A 32 -5.50 9.54 21.67
CA PHE A 32 -4.45 8.52 21.83
C PHE A 32 -4.33 7.55 20.64
N PHE A 33 -5.26 7.56 19.68
CA PHE A 33 -5.21 6.67 18.52
C PHE A 33 -4.49 7.24 17.29
N SER A 34 -3.93 8.45 17.38
CA SER A 34 -3.10 9.01 16.30
C SER A 34 -1.59 8.74 16.47
N CYS A 35 -1.16 8.01 17.47
CA CYS A 35 0.19 7.48 17.49
C CYS A 35 0.26 6.31 16.52
N SER A 36 1.02 6.47 15.45
CA SER A 36 1.45 5.39 14.56
C SER A 36 2.08 4.29 15.42
N PHE A 37 1.32 3.24 15.71
CA PHE A 37 1.82 2.13 16.53
C PHE A 37 2.82 1.35 15.67
N VAL A 38 4.10 1.66 15.85
CA VAL A 38 5.18 0.83 15.32
C VAL A 38 5.20 -0.45 16.16
N PRO A 39 5.05 -1.64 15.57
CA PRO A 39 5.16 -2.87 16.31
C PRO A 39 6.46 -2.90 17.10
N SER A 40 6.41 -3.35 18.36
CA SER A 40 7.60 -3.53 19.17
C SER A 40 8.57 -4.47 18.48
N GLY A 41 9.78 -4.02 18.23
CA GLY A 41 10.84 -4.80 17.55
C GLY A 41 11.25 -4.25 16.18
N ILE A 42 10.53 -3.26 15.60
CA ILE A 42 10.98 -2.60 14.38
C ILE A 42 11.88 -1.42 14.75
N ALA A 43 13.17 -1.55 14.46
CA ALA A 43 14.14 -0.50 14.74
C ALA A 43 13.98 0.69 13.78
N GLU A 44 14.14 1.90 14.29
CA GLU A 44 14.22 3.13 13.48
C GLU A 44 15.51 3.14 12.64
N GLU A 45 16.57 2.60 13.20
CA GLU A 45 17.91 2.56 12.61
C GLU A 45 18.53 1.18 12.79
N ILE A 46 19.26 0.73 11.80
CA ILE A 46 20.04 -0.52 11.84
C ILE A 46 21.43 -0.28 11.24
N THR A 47 22.40 -1.09 11.64
CA THR A 47 23.73 -1.09 11.01
C THR A 47 23.83 -2.29 10.07
N TYR A 48 24.20 -2.06 8.82
CA TYR A 48 24.40 -3.08 7.82
C TYR A 48 25.72 -2.87 7.08
N HIS A 49 26.62 -3.85 7.14
CA HIS A 49 27.98 -3.74 6.60
C HIS A 49 28.75 -2.48 7.02
N GLY A 50 28.53 -2.00 8.27
CA GLY A 50 29.18 -0.79 8.79
C GLY A 50 28.51 0.53 8.36
N GLU A 51 27.48 0.50 7.55
CA GLU A 51 26.67 1.65 7.16
C GLU A 51 25.42 1.77 8.06
N GLN A 52 25.13 2.99 8.51
CA GLN A 52 23.91 3.28 9.27
C GLN A 52 22.76 3.47 8.30
N LEU A 53 21.71 2.66 8.45
CA LEU A 53 20.49 2.71 7.66
C LEU A 53 19.34 3.23 8.51
N HIS A 54 18.51 4.07 7.92
CA HIS A 54 17.31 4.62 8.56
C HIS A 54 16.06 3.94 8.01
N ARG A 55 15.08 3.72 8.88
CA ARG A 55 13.77 3.24 8.46
C ARG A 55 13.11 4.31 7.57
N TYR A 56 12.80 3.93 6.35
CA TYR A 56 12.11 4.77 5.39
C TYR A 56 10.60 4.62 5.47
N LEU A 57 10.11 3.37 5.57
CA LEU A 57 8.70 3.04 5.57
C LEU A 57 8.49 1.67 6.20
N THR A 58 7.46 1.54 7.03
CA THR A 58 6.92 0.23 7.44
C THR A 58 5.49 0.09 6.95
N ILE A 59 5.18 -1.05 6.36
CA ILE A 59 3.84 -1.40 5.91
C ILE A 59 3.36 -2.58 6.75
N ILE A 60 2.20 -2.43 7.35
CA ILE A 60 1.53 -3.50 8.11
C ILE A 60 0.25 -3.85 7.35
N LYS A 61 0.12 -5.11 6.96
CA LYS A 61 -1.06 -5.65 6.30
C LYS A 61 -1.78 -6.60 7.24
N ASP A 62 -3.04 -6.33 7.53
CA ASP A 62 -3.94 -7.20 8.28
C ASP A 62 -5.04 -7.68 7.33
N VAL A 63 -5.15 -8.99 7.16
CA VAL A 63 -6.14 -9.63 6.29
C VAL A 63 -7.11 -10.39 7.16
N THR A 64 -8.38 -10.08 7.02
CA THR A 64 -9.48 -10.79 7.69
C THR A 64 -10.46 -11.32 6.66
N SER A 65 -10.56 -12.62 6.57
CA SER A 65 -11.53 -13.35 5.74
C SER A 65 -12.28 -14.37 6.59
N LYS A 66 -13.29 -15.05 5.98
CA LYS A 66 -13.96 -16.19 6.66
C LYS A 66 -13.01 -17.36 6.93
N ALA A 67 -11.97 -17.51 6.11
CA ALA A 67 -11.07 -18.66 6.13
C ALA A 67 -9.80 -18.40 6.93
N GLU A 68 -9.35 -17.15 7.02
CA GLU A 68 -8.02 -16.83 7.54
C GLU A 68 -7.94 -15.41 8.12
N ARG A 69 -7.11 -15.29 9.14
CA ARG A 69 -6.62 -13.99 9.63
C ARG A 69 -5.10 -14.05 9.61
N SER A 70 -4.50 -13.16 8.84
CA SER A 70 -3.03 -13.05 8.77
C SER A 70 -2.60 -11.60 8.95
N LYS A 71 -1.37 -11.43 9.43
CA LYS A 71 -0.74 -10.13 9.59
C LYS A 71 0.69 -10.22 9.07
N ASP A 72 0.99 -9.38 8.07
CA ASP A 72 2.31 -9.24 7.49
C ASP A 72 2.89 -7.85 7.74
N THR A 73 4.20 -7.79 7.86
CA THR A 73 4.94 -6.54 8.01
C THR A 73 6.06 -6.48 6.99
N ILE A 74 6.20 -5.35 6.32
CA ILE A 74 7.32 -5.07 5.41
C ILE A 74 7.96 -3.77 5.87
N THR A 75 9.28 -3.81 6.13
CA THR A 75 10.04 -2.62 6.53
C THR A 75 11.16 -2.35 5.55
N TYR A 76 11.27 -1.11 5.13
CA TYR A 76 12.27 -0.63 4.18
C TYR A 76 13.28 0.27 4.89
N TYR A 77 14.56 0.02 4.66
CA TYR A 77 15.67 0.78 5.20
C TYR A 77 16.47 1.41 4.07
N CYS A 78 16.71 2.71 4.18
CA CYS A 78 17.52 3.48 3.24
C CYS A 78 18.81 3.97 3.90
N ASN A 79 19.84 4.17 3.08
CA ASN A 79 21.06 4.82 3.51
C ASN A 79 20.89 6.36 3.53
N GLN A 80 21.94 7.06 3.97
CA GLN A 80 21.96 8.53 4.05
C GLN A 80 21.79 9.21 2.68
N LYS A 81 22.05 8.50 1.58
CA LYS A 81 21.82 8.99 0.20
C LYS A 81 20.39 8.79 -0.27
N GLY A 82 19.50 8.22 0.57
CA GLY A 82 18.13 7.89 0.23
C GLY A 82 17.97 6.65 -0.66
N GLN A 83 19.04 5.84 -0.82
CA GLN A 83 18.96 4.60 -1.58
C GLN A 83 18.38 3.49 -0.72
N LEU A 84 17.44 2.72 -1.24
CA LEU A 84 16.90 1.52 -0.59
C LEU A 84 18.02 0.46 -0.51
N ILE A 85 18.33 -0.01 0.70
CA ILE A 85 19.36 -1.01 0.93
C ILE A 85 18.77 -2.34 1.40
N ILE A 86 17.73 -2.29 2.26
CA ILE A 86 17.09 -3.49 2.78
C ILE A 86 15.58 -3.37 2.69
N GLU A 87 14.94 -4.44 2.23
CA GLU A 87 13.52 -4.72 2.42
C GLU A 87 13.40 -5.96 3.31
N ARG A 88 12.85 -5.79 4.50
CA ARG A 88 12.63 -6.85 5.48
C ARG A 88 11.18 -7.25 5.50
N VAL A 89 10.89 -8.54 5.28
CA VAL A 89 9.55 -9.09 5.29
C VAL A 89 9.33 -9.96 6.52
N GLY A 90 8.30 -9.66 7.29
CA GLY A 90 7.98 -10.31 8.55
C GLY A 90 8.54 -9.60 9.78
N THR A 91 8.05 -9.97 10.97
CA THR A 91 8.48 -9.39 12.25
C THR A 91 9.80 -10.00 12.77
N ASP A 92 10.09 -11.22 12.39
CA ASP A 92 11.20 -12.02 12.94
C ASP A 92 12.34 -12.19 11.93
N SER A 93 12.54 -11.24 11.03
CA SER A 93 13.58 -11.28 9.98
C SER A 93 13.52 -12.56 9.13
N LEU A 94 12.30 -13.01 8.82
CA LEU A 94 12.08 -14.25 8.08
C LEU A 94 12.69 -14.18 6.68
N GLN A 95 12.76 -12.97 6.11
CA GLN A 95 13.27 -12.76 4.77
C GLN A 95 13.74 -11.32 4.57
N ASP A 96 15.01 -11.14 4.22
CA ASP A 96 15.56 -9.86 3.83
C ASP A 96 15.95 -9.88 2.35
N TYR A 97 15.55 -8.83 1.62
CA TYR A 97 16.08 -8.50 0.29
C TYR A 97 17.07 -7.35 0.45
N THR A 98 18.24 -7.49 -0.12
CA THR A 98 19.25 -6.43 -0.12
C THR A 98 19.43 -5.88 -1.53
N TYR A 99 19.73 -4.58 -1.61
CA TYR A 99 19.86 -3.84 -2.85
C TYR A 99 21.24 -3.23 -2.95
N SER A 100 21.93 -3.49 -4.06
CA SER A 100 23.22 -2.87 -4.36
C SER A 100 23.18 -2.17 -5.71
N TYR A 101 23.97 -1.10 -5.85
CA TYR A 101 23.89 -0.18 -6.98
C TYR A 101 25.20 -0.20 -7.74
N THR A 102 25.17 -0.55 -9.03
CA THR A 102 26.36 -0.60 -9.91
C THR A 102 26.02 0.01 -11.26
N GLY A 103 26.50 1.21 -11.54
CA GLY A 103 26.15 1.94 -12.76
C GLY A 103 24.63 2.14 -12.86
N ASP A 104 24.05 1.70 -13.95
CA ASP A 104 22.62 1.78 -14.24
C ASP A 104 21.82 0.58 -13.69
N THR A 105 22.44 -0.29 -12.91
CA THR A 105 21.81 -1.52 -12.41
C THR A 105 21.66 -1.48 -10.90
N ILE A 106 20.46 -1.82 -10.43
CA ILE A 106 20.18 -2.12 -9.02
C ILE A 106 20.04 -3.63 -8.93
N HIS A 107 20.97 -4.26 -8.25
CA HIS A 107 20.94 -5.71 -7.99
C HIS A 107 20.11 -6.00 -6.74
N ILE A 108 19.36 -7.09 -6.80
CA ILE A 108 18.55 -7.61 -5.70
C ILE A 108 19.16 -8.92 -5.27
N HIS A 109 19.38 -9.09 -3.97
CA HIS A 109 19.84 -10.33 -3.40
C HIS A 109 19.02 -10.70 -2.18
N LYS A 110 18.55 -11.94 -2.10
CA LYS A 110 17.79 -12.47 -0.98
C LYS A 110 18.75 -13.12 0.03
N THR A 111 18.75 -12.65 1.28
CA THR A 111 19.77 -12.99 2.28
C THR A 111 19.33 -14.02 3.32
N HIS A 112 18.04 -14.26 3.52
CA HIS A 112 17.54 -15.27 4.45
C HIS A 112 16.58 -16.23 3.78
N ILE A 113 16.97 -17.49 3.74
CA ILE A 113 16.25 -18.55 3.06
C ILE A 113 15.97 -19.65 4.08
N LYS A 114 14.68 -19.94 4.33
CA LYS A 114 14.29 -21.12 5.12
C LYS A 114 14.20 -22.39 4.28
N ASP A 115 14.04 -22.31 2.96
CA ASP A 115 13.83 -23.44 2.08
C ASP A 115 14.79 -23.41 0.88
N GLN A 116 15.33 -24.57 0.51
CA GLN A 116 16.35 -24.78 -0.54
C GLN A 116 15.90 -24.45 -1.99
N LEU A 117 14.69 -23.94 -2.18
CA LEU A 117 14.15 -23.55 -3.49
C LEU A 117 14.57 -22.14 -3.94
N ASP A 118 15.39 -21.45 -3.18
CA ASP A 118 15.59 -20.01 -3.25
C ASP A 118 16.80 -19.53 -4.05
N GLU A 119 17.60 -20.43 -4.66
CA GLU A 119 18.73 -20.06 -5.55
C GLU A 119 18.30 -19.26 -6.81
N LEU A 120 16.98 -19.14 -7.06
CA LEU A 120 16.40 -18.48 -8.22
C LEU A 120 15.98 -17.04 -7.97
N LEU A 121 16.33 -16.41 -6.84
CA LEU A 121 15.71 -15.15 -6.41
C LEU A 121 16.59 -13.91 -6.50
N ASP A 122 17.81 -14.04 -6.99
CA ASP A 122 18.60 -12.89 -7.39
C ASP A 122 17.96 -12.21 -8.60
N GLY A 123 17.86 -10.91 -8.54
CA GLY A 123 17.22 -10.12 -9.58
C GLY A 123 17.94 -8.81 -9.81
N TYR A 124 17.39 -8.03 -10.73
CA TYR A 124 17.92 -6.71 -10.99
C TYR A 124 16.84 -5.76 -11.53
N TYR A 125 17.11 -4.47 -11.41
CA TYR A 125 16.43 -3.40 -12.13
C TYR A 125 17.44 -2.63 -12.98
N ILE A 126 17.09 -2.35 -14.24
CA ILE A 126 17.84 -1.43 -15.09
C ILE A 126 17.21 -0.06 -14.99
N VAL A 127 18.02 0.94 -14.62
CA VAL A 127 17.63 2.33 -14.44
C VAL A 127 18.22 3.17 -15.57
N LYS A 128 17.38 3.86 -16.31
CA LYS A 128 17.81 4.80 -17.33
C LYS A 128 17.16 6.16 -17.13
N ASN A 129 17.97 7.22 -17.10
CA ASN A 129 17.49 8.59 -16.82
C ASN A 129 16.69 8.69 -15.50
N GLY A 130 17.08 7.92 -14.48
CA GLY A 130 16.41 7.85 -13.18
C GLY A 130 15.06 7.16 -13.20
N LEU A 131 14.78 6.31 -14.22
CA LEU A 131 13.56 5.51 -14.32
C LEU A 131 13.92 4.04 -14.49
N ILE A 132 13.25 3.16 -13.78
CA ILE A 132 13.33 1.73 -14.00
C ILE A 132 12.66 1.43 -15.34
N ILE A 133 13.44 0.92 -16.29
CA ILE A 133 12.94 0.52 -17.61
C ILE A 133 12.80 -0.98 -17.75
N GLU A 134 13.44 -1.74 -16.87
CA GLU A 134 13.45 -3.19 -16.87
C GLU A 134 13.53 -3.71 -15.45
N ALA A 135 12.81 -4.78 -15.16
CA ALA A 135 12.88 -5.53 -13.91
C ALA A 135 12.93 -7.02 -14.22
N ASN A 136 13.94 -7.67 -13.68
CA ASN A 136 14.06 -9.13 -13.69
C ASN A 136 14.18 -9.60 -12.24
N ASN A 137 13.08 -9.95 -11.65
CA ASN A 137 13.02 -10.51 -10.30
C ASN A 137 12.01 -11.66 -10.31
N THR A 138 12.42 -12.77 -9.75
CA THR A 138 11.64 -14.03 -9.81
C THR A 138 10.21 -13.87 -9.28
N PRO A 139 9.21 -14.44 -9.96
CA PRO A 139 9.26 -15.19 -11.20
C PRO A 139 8.85 -14.34 -12.44
N GLY A 140 9.42 -13.17 -12.69
CA GLY A 140 8.99 -12.38 -13.83
C GLY A 140 9.98 -11.37 -14.35
N TYR A 141 9.93 -11.22 -15.65
CA TYR A 141 10.63 -10.19 -16.41
C TYR A 141 9.61 -9.15 -16.85
N TYR A 142 9.89 -7.87 -16.61
CA TYR A 142 9.02 -6.75 -16.93
C TYR A 142 9.81 -5.66 -17.64
N THR A 143 9.19 -5.03 -18.61
CA THR A 143 9.70 -3.79 -19.20
C THR A 143 8.70 -2.66 -18.99
N TYR A 144 9.20 -1.44 -18.83
CA TYR A 144 8.43 -0.26 -18.52
C TYR A 144 8.70 0.82 -19.58
N THR A 145 7.64 1.42 -20.09
CA THR A 145 7.72 2.54 -21.04
C THR A 145 7.06 3.77 -20.46
N TYR A 146 7.71 4.91 -20.62
CA TYR A 146 7.28 6.18 -20.10
C TYR A 146 7.05 7.20 -21.23
N ASP A 147 6.13 8.11 -21.03
CA ASP A 147 5.96 9.26 -21.91
C ASP A 147 6.97 10.39 -21.58
N ASN A 148 6.93 11.46 -22.39
CA ASN A 148 7.79 12.63 -22.22
C ASN A 148 7.56 13.40 -20.91
N LYS A 149 6.46 13.14 -20.18
CA LYS A 149 6.13 13.68 -18.85
C LYS A 149 6.56 12.75 -17.73
N ARG A 150 7.36 11.71 -18.04
CA ARG A 150 7.80 10.66 -17.10
C ARG A 150 6.64 9.87 -16.48
N ARG A 151 5.49 9.77 -17.15
CA ARG A 151 4.36 8.96 -16.70
C ARG A 151 4.50 7.56 -17.29
N LEU A 152 4.36 6.53 -16.44
CA LEU A 152 4.34 5.14 -16.89
C LEU A 152 3.14 4.92 -17.81
N VAL A 153 3.37 4.52 -19.07
CA VAL A 153 2.31 4.30 -20.05
C VAL A 153 2.17 2.84 -20.46
N CYS A 154 3.21 2.03 -20.26
CA CYS A 154 3.15 0.61 -20.59
C CYS A 154 4.00 -0.20 -19.63
N ARG A 155 3.44 -1.32 -19.16
CA ARG A 155 4.16 -2.42 -18.53
C ARG A 155 3.96 -3.66 -19.40
N ASP A 156 5.03 -4.26 -19.83
CA ASP A 156 5.02 -5.46 -20.64
C ASP A 156 5.69 -6.62 -19.93
N THR A 157 5.08 -7.80 -20.02
CA THR A 157 5.56 -9.03 -19.41
C THR A 157 5.66 -10.08 -20.51
N PRO A 158 6.79 -10.16 -21.21
CA PRO A 158 6.90 -10.95 -22.43
C PRO A 158 6.79 -12.47 -22.22
N ASN A 159 7.18 -12.96 -21.04
CA ASN A 159 7.30 -14.38 -20.77
C ASN A 159 6.50 -14.81 -19.55
N THR A 160 5.19 -14.97 -19.67
CA THR A 160 4.37 -15.63 -18.67
C THR A 160 3.90 -17.00 -19.15
N LEU A 161 3.53 -17.89 -18.23
CA LEU A 161 2.89 -19.16 -18.56
C LEU A 161 1.62 -18.98 -19.40
N CYS A 162 1.01 -17.80 -19.33
CA CYS A 162 -0.19 -17.41 -20.08
C CYS A 162 0.14 -16.61 -21.36
N GLY A 163 1.42 -16.54 -21.77
CA GLY A 163 1.88 -15.73 -22.89
C GLY A 163 2.22 -14.28 -22.51
N ARG A 164 2.47 -13.45 -23.52
CA ARG A 164 2.79 -12.03 -23.34
C ARG A 164 1.61 -11.28 -22.75
N GLN A 165 1.86 -10.53 -21.69
CA GLN A 165 0.87 -9.64 -21.08
C GLN A 165 1.35 -8.20 -21.17
N THR A 166 0.58 -7.35 -21.84
CA THR A 166 0.84 -5.92 -21.98
C THR A 166 -0.24 -5.16 -21.24
N ASN A 167 0.16 -4.34 -20.27
CA ASN A 167 -0.73 -3.46 -19.52
C ASN A 167 -0.47 -2.01 -19.96
N ILE A 168 -1.46 -1.41 -20.63
CA ILE A 168 -1.39 -0.03 -21.10
C ILE A 168 -2.12 0.87 -20.11
N LEU A 169 -1.41 1.87 -19.61
CA LEU A 169 -1.94 2.86 -18.70
C LEU A 169 -2.30 4.13 -19.47
N GLN A 170 -3.57 4.47 -19.45
CA GLN A 170 -4.06 5.70 -20.05
C GLN A 170 -4.16 6.79 -18.99
N TRP A 171 -3.74 8.00 -19.33
CA TRP A 171 -3.74 9.15 -18.43
C TRP A 171 -4.69 10.24 -18.89
N LYS A 172 -5.45 10.77 -17.95
CA LYS A 172 -6.21 12.02 -18.11
C LYS A 172 -5.73 13.02 -17.06
N GLY A 173 -4.89 13.97 -17.51
CA GLY A 173 -4.17 14.85 -16.57
C GLY A 173 -3.23 14.04 -15.68
N GLU A 174 -3.45 14.09 -14.38
CA GLU A 174 -2.65 13.39 -13.36
C GLU A 174 -3.30 12.07 -12.87
N LYS A 175 -4.42 11.67 -13.45
CA LYS A 175 -5.16 10.45 -13.09
C LYS A 175 -4.96 9.35 -14.13
N ILE A 176 -4.86 8.11 -13.68
CA ILE A 176 -4.95 6.94 -14.56
C ILE A 176 -6.42 6.67 -14.86
N LEU A 177 -6.72 6.45 -16.13
CA LEU A 177 -8.01 5.98 -16.56
C LEU A 177 -8.09 4.47 -16.44
N PRO A 178 -9.27 3.91 -16.14
CA PRO A 178 -9.48 2.47 -16.17
C PRO A 178 -9.26 1.92 -17.57
N ASP A 179 -8.75 0.72 -17.62
CA ASP A 179 -8.75 -0.09 -18.82
C ASP A 179 -10.18 -0.69 -19.04
N LYS A 180 -10.40 -1.37 -20.18
CA LYS A 180 -11.72 -1.94 -20.54
C LYS A 180 -12.21 -3.04 -19.59
N SER A 181 -11.30 -3.68 -18.86
CA SER A 181 -11.58 -4.78 -17.94
C SER A 181 -11.74 -4.33 -16.49
N LEU A 182 -11.26 -3.14 -16.15
CA LEU A 182 -11.21 -2.62 -14.81
C LEU A 182 -11.93 -1.27 -14.71
N ASN A 183 -13.03 -1.23 -13.98
CA ASN A 183 -13.74 0.00 -13.69
C ASN A 183 -13.19 0.63 -12.42
N ILE A 184 -12.85 1.92 -12.46
CA ILE A 184 -12.35 2.69 -11.32
C ILE A 184 -13.29 3.84 -11.05
N THR A 185 -13.65 4.01 -9.78
CA THR A 185 -14.40 5.17 -9.31
C THR A 185 -13.50 6.00 -8.41
N TYR A 186 -13.36 7.27 -8.73
CA TYR A 186 -12.69 8.24 -7.89
C TYR A 186 -13.70 8.92 -6.96
N ARG A 187 -13.31 9.13 -5.71
CA ARG A 187 -14.11 9.94 -4.78
C ARG A 187 -14.09 11.39 -5.25
N ASP A 188 -15.26 11.97 -5.31
CA ASP A 188 -15.38 13.41 -5.53
C ASP A 188 -15.16 14.11 -4.18
N THR A 189 -13.98 14.66 -3.99
CA THR A 189 -13.63 15.39 -2.77
C THR A 189 -13.93 16.88 -2.88
N GLY A 190 -14.45 17.35 -4.02
CA GLY A 190 -14.71 18.78 -4.29
C GLY A 190 -13.43 19.63 -4.36
N GLU A 191 -12.32 19.14 -3.88
CA GLU A 191 -11.01 19.76 -3.93
C GLU A 191 -10.12 19.09 -4.97
N LYS A 192 -9.13 19.80 -5.46
CA LYS A 192 -8.06 19.23 -6.27
C LYS A 192 -7.31 18.23 -5.40
N THR A 193 -7.63 16.94 -5.53
CA THR A 193 -6.97 15.91 -4.74
C THR A 193 -5.49 15.90 -5.04
N SER A 194 -4.71 16.36 -4.08
CA SER A 194 -3.24 16.27 -4.08
C SER A 194 -2.76 14.87 -3.67
N HIS A 195 -3.69 13.99 -3.27
CA HIS A 195 -3.36 12.67 -2.75
C HIS A 195 -2.80 11.76 -3.83
N HIS A 196 -1.70 11.15 -3.54
CA HIS A 196 -1.06 10.20 -4.42
C HIS A 196 -1.76 8.84 -4.35
N ASN A 197 -2.08 8.28 -5.50
CA ASN A 197 -2.69 6.97 -5.61
C ASN A 197 -1.65 5.86 -5.57
N LEU A 198 -0.87 5.83 -4.51
CA LEU A 198 0.30 4.96 -4.36
C LEU A 198 -0.06 3.48 -4.41
N TYR A 199 -1.10 3.08 -3.64
CA TYR A 199 -1.49 1.68 -3.55
C TYR A 199 -1.95 1.11 -4.88
N TYR A 200 -2.84 1.81 -5.57
CA TYR A 200 -3.32 1.39 -6.87
C TYR A 200 -2.22 1.36 -7.92
N PHE A 201 -1.36 2.38 -7.92
CA PHE A 201 -0.23 2.45 -8.85
C PHE A 201 0.77 1.32 -8.59
N TRP A 202 1.04 1.00 -7.32
CA TRP A 202 1.86 -0.14 -6.95
C TRP A 202 1.25 -1.47 -7.41
N MET A 203 -0.04 -1.70 -7.15
CA MET A 203 -0.71 -2.95 -7.49
C MET A 203 -0.88 -3.13 -9.01
N PHE A 204 -1.42 -2.14 -9.67
CA PHE A 204 -1.91 -2.26 -11.05
C PHE A 204 -1.01 -1.57 -12.09
N GLY A 205 -0.33 -0.51 -11.70
CA GLY A 205 0.55 0.25 -12.58
C GLY A 205 1.93 -0.37 -12.68
N SER A 206 2.70 -0.30 -11.60
CA SER A 206 4.09 -0.76 -11.59
C SER A 206 4.23 -2.28 -11.46
N GLY A 207 3.26 -2.91 -10.82
CA GLY A 207 3.32 -4.32 -10.43
C GLY A 207 3.86 -4.53 -9.02
N ILE A 208 3.33 -5.52 -8.33
CA ILE A 208 3.60 -5.82 -6.92
C ILE A 208 5.05 -6.14 -6.57
N ARG A 209 5.92 -6.23 -7.60
CA ARG A 209 7.33 -6.59 -7.42
C ARG A 209 8.27 -5.41 -7.37
N ILE A 210 7.78 -4.22 -7.66
CA ILE A 210 8.55 -2.99 -7.45
C ILE A 210 8.33 -2.55 -6.01
N PRO A 211 9.38 -2.47 -5.18
CA PRO A 211 9.28 -1.94 -3.82
C PRO A 211 8.66 -0.53 -3.81
N ILE A 212 7.79 -0.28 -2.84
CA ILE A 212 7.14 1.04 -2.72
C ILE A 212 8.14 2.20 -2.63
N PRO A 213 9.29 2.09 -1.94
CA PRO A 213 10.30 3.14 -1.97
C PRO A 213 10.78 3.51 -3.38
N PHE A 214 10.91 2.57 -4.31
CA PHE A 214 11.30 2.93 -5.68
C PHE A 214 10.23 3.76 -6.40
N ILE A 215 8.95 3.57 -6.06
CA ILE A 215 7.87 4.39 -6.58
C ILE A 215 7.95 5.79 -5.96
N THR A 216 8.04 5.90 -4.64
CA THR A 216 8.04 7.18 -3.92
C THR A 216 9.32 7.98 -4.10
N LEU A 217 10.44 7.32 -4.37
CA LEU A 217 11.71 7.93 -4.75
C LEU A 217 11.79 8.34 -6.23
N GLY A 218 10.72 8.09 -7.00
CA GLY A 218 10.60 8.55 -8.38
C GLY A 218 11.19 7.64 -9.45
N TYR A 219 11.68 6.44 -9.11
CA TYR A 219 12.19 5.47 -10.09
C TYR A 219 11.10 4.92 -11.02
N MET A 220 9.82 5.03 -10.65
CA MET A 220 8.68 4.67 -11.50
C MET A 220 7.99 5.89 -12.12
N GLY A 221 8.66 7.05 -12.09
CA GLY A 221 8.15 8.28 -12.66
C GLY A 221 7.05 8.92 -11.81
N VAL A 222 6.06 9.51 -12.48
CA VAL A 222 4.98 10.26 -11.82
C VAL A 222 3.99 9.30 -11.16
N ILE A 223 3.74 9.48 -9.87
CA ILE A 223 2.68 8.77 -9.16
C ILE A 223 1.34 9.41 -9.53
N PRO A 224 0.34 8.63 -9.99
CA PRO A 224 -0.96 9.18 -10.32
C PRO A 224 -1.65 9.75 -9.08
N LYS A 225 -2.39 10.84 -9.29
CA LYS A 225 -3.21 11.48 -8.26
C LYS A 225 -4.65 11.01 -8.34
N GLY A 226 -5.36 11.18 -7.26
CA GLY A 226 -6.78 10.89 -7.12
C GLY A 226 -7.07 9.92 -5.99
N ASP A 227 -8.16 10.14 -5.29
CA ASP A 227 -8.63 9.27 -4.22
C ASP A 227 -9.59 8.23 -4.82
N ILE A 228 -9.14 6.98 -4.92
CA ILE A 228 -9.97 5.88 -5.41
C ILE A 228 -10.92 5.43 -4.30
N SER A 229 -12.22 5.45 -4.58
CA SER A 229 -13.24 4.94 -3.67
C SER A 229 -13.62 3.49 -3.96
N SER A 230 -13.53 3.06 -5.21
CA SER A 230 -13.77 1.66 -5.58
C SER A 230 -13.15 1.31 -6.92
N TYR A 231 -12.91 0.03 -7.11
CA TYR A 231 -12.63 -0.56 -8.42
C TYR A 231 -13.30 -1.92 -8.54
N SER A 232 -13.59 -2.33 -9.77
CA SER A 232 -14.22 -3.62 -10.02
C SER A 232 -13.75 -4.22 -11.33
N PHE A 233 -13.72 -5.53 -11.36
CA PHE A 233 -13.37 -6.33 -12.53
C PHE A 233 -14.44 -7.39 -12.76
N SER A 234 -14.71 -7.70 -14.02
CA SER A 234 -15.54 -8.84 -14.40
C SER A 234 -14.88 -9.55 -15.58
N SER A 235 -14.75 -10.87 -15.49
CA SER A 235 -14.27 -11.68 -16.61
C SER A 235 -15.26 -11.61 -17.78
N LYS A 236 -14.78 -11.81 -19.02
CA LYS A 236 -15.63 -11.78 -20.23
C LYS A 236 -16.79 -12.75 -20.13
N ASP A 237 -16.56 -13.92 -19.56
CA ASP A 237 -17.55 -15.00 -19.44
C ASP A 237 -18.40 -14.86 -18.17
N LYS A 238 -18.21 -13.77 -17.39
CA LYS A 238 -18.89 -13.51 -16.11
C LYS A 238 -18.75 -14.63 -15.07
N ASP A 239 -17.80 -15.53 -15.27
CA ASP A 239 -17.53 -16.63 -14.37
C ASP A 239 -16.87 -16.18 -13.05
N PHE A 240 -16.29 -15.00 -13.08
CA PHE A 240 -15.65 -14.36 -11.94
C PHE A 240 -15.83 -12.85 -12.02
N ALA A 241 -16.21 -12.27 -10.92
CA ALA A 241 -16.23 -10.82 -10.75
C ALA A 241 -15.74 -10.47 -9.35
N PHE A 242 -15.10 -9.34 -9.21
CA PHE A 242 -14.83 -8.76 -7.90
C PHE A 242 -15.13 -7.27 -7.88
N LYS A 243 -15.47 -6.78 -6.71
CA LYS A 243 -15.61 -5.36 -6.40
C LYS A 243 -14.84 -5.06 -5.15
N SER A 244 -14.02 -4.02 -5.21
CA SER A 244 -13.30 -3.49 -4.07
C SER A 244 -13.84 -2.11 -3.71
N GLN A 245 -14.01 -1.86 -2.41
CA GLN A 245 -14.32 -0.55 -1.84
C GLN A 245 -13.17 -0.15 -0.93
N LEU A 246 -12.70 1.10 -1.10
CA LEU A 246 -11.54 1.61 -0.37
C LEU A 246 -11.92 2.82 0.47
N THR A 247 -11.34 2.87 1.65
CA THR A 247 -11.27 4.08 2.48
C THR A 247 -9.80 4.34 2.77
N THR A 248 -9.32 5.54 2.44
CA THR A 248 -7.92 5.91 2.61
C THR A 248 -7.82 7.12 3.54
N GLU A 249 -6.93 7.03 4.52
CA GLU A 249 -6.52 8.13 5.38
C GLU A 249 -5.16 8.63 4.89
N TYR A 250 -4.94 9.94 4.97
CA TYR A 250 -3.73 10.60 4.48
C TYR A 250 -3.12 11.48 5.56
N ASP A 251 -1.80 11.66 5.52
CA ASP A 251 -1.11 12.67 6.30
C ASP A 251 -1.20 14.06 5.62
N LYS A 252 -0.60 15.04 6.27
CA LYS A 252 -0.57 16.44 5.76
C LYS A 252 0.23 16.60 4.45
N GLU A 253 1.14 15.69 4.15
CA GLU A 253 1.90 15.63 2.90
C GLU A 253 1.13 14.91 1.77
N GLY A 254 -0.07 14.39 2.05
CA GLY A 254 -0.90 13.66 1.09
C GLY A 254 -0.42 12.22 0.85
N ARG A 255 0.40 11.65 1.75
CA ARG A 255 0.81 10.25 1.69
C ARG A 255 -0.22 9.40 2.43
N PRO A 256 -0.56 8.21 1.92
CA PRO A 256 -1.48 7.32 2.64
C PRO A 256 -0.87 6.87 3.97
N THR A 257 -1.66 6.92 5.03
CA THR A 257 -1.31 6.38 6.35
C THR A 257 -2.07 5.10 6.66
N ARG A 258 -3.30 4.98 6.12
CA ARG A 258 -4.11 3.79 6.28
C ARG A 258 -5.02 3.61 5.07
N ILE A 259 -5.08 2.39 4.57
CA ILE A 259 -6.05 1.97 3.55
C ILE A 259 -6.85 0.81 4.13
N GLU A 260 -8.15 0.96 4.14
CA GLU A 260 -9.09 -0.12 4.42
C GLU A 260 -9.77 -0.51 3.11
N GLU A 261 -9.66 -1.78 2.74
CA GLU A 261 -10.23 -2.32 1.52
C GLU A 261 -11.16 -3.48 1.84
N VAL A 262 -12.38 -3.43 1.34
CA VAL A 262 -13.34 -4.53 1.39
C VAL A 262 -13.50 -5.09 -0.01
N VAL A 263 -13.01 -6.30 -0.22
CA VAL A 263 -13.11 -7.01 -1.48
C VAL A 263 -14.27 -7.98 -1.42
N THR A 264 -15.15 -7.89 -2.37
CA THR A 264 -16.27 -8.81 -2.57
C THR A 264 -16.07 -9.55 -3.88
N THR A 265 -15.99 -10.87 -3.81
CA THR A 265 -15.86 -11.75 -4.97
C THR A 265 -17.16 -12.49 -5.25
N LEU A 266 -17.47 -12.67 -6.53
CA LEU A 266 -18.59 -13.45 -7.01
C LEU A 266 -18.04 -14.59 -7.88
N ASN A 267 -18.36 -15.82 -7.56
CA ASN A 267 -17.96 -16.99 -8.35
C ASN A 267 -19.09 -17.50 -9.26
N LYS A 268 -18.79 -18.49 -10.12
CA LYS A 268 -19.75 -19.14 -11.06
C LYS A 268 -21.09 -19.51 -10.45
N ASN A 269 -21.11 -19.84 -9.16
CA ASN A 269 -22.33 -20.29 -8.45
C ASN A 269 -23.06 -19.13 -7.78
N ASN A 270 -22.76 -17.87 -8.14
CA ASN A 270 -23.25 -16.65 -7.49
C ASN A 270 -22.99 -16.62 -5.97
N LYS A 271 -22.02 -17.41 -5.50
CA LYS A 271 -21.62 -17.36 -4.10
C LYS A 271 -20.74 -16.13 -3.89
N GLN A 272 -21.19 -15.28 -3.00
CA GLN A 272 -20.50 -14.06 -2.61
C GLN A 272 -19.63 -14.33 -1.40
N GLU A 273 -18.36 -13.90 -1.48
CA GLU A 273 -17.42 -13.94 -0.37
C GLU A 273 -16.81 -12.55 -0.20
N SER A 274 -16.60 -12.14 1.04
CA SER A 274 -16.00 -10.83 1.34
C SER A 274 -14.80 -11.02 2.25
N SER A 275 -13.74 -10.27 1.92
CA SER A 275 -12.51 -10.19 2.71
C SER A 275 -12.21 -8.72 3.00
N LYS A 276 -11.69 -8.45 4.19
CA LYS A 276 -11.27 -7.12 4.60
C LYS A 276 -9.75 -7.09 4.71
N TYR A 277 -9.16 -6.08 4.11
CA TYR A 277 -7.73 -5.80 4.14
C TYR A 277 -7.51 -4.44 4.79
N VAL A 278 -6.63 -4.37 5.74
CA VAL A 278 -6.20 -3.10 6.34
C VAL A 278 -4.69 -2.98 6.15
N THR A 279 -4.28 -1.95 5.44
CA THR A 279 -2.87 -1.64 5.21
C THR A 279 -2.54 -0.33 5.94
N GLN A 280 -1.57 -0.37 6.83
CA GLN A 280 -1.05 0.80 7.52
C GLN A 280 0.34 1.13 6.98
N TYR A 281 0.61 2.42 6.77
CA TYR A 281 1.87 2.97 6.32
C TYR A 281 2.44 3.85 7.42
N ILE A 282 3.64 3.51 7.88
CA ILE A 282 4.39 4.25 8.90
C ILE A 282 5.63 4.81 8.22
N TRP A 283 5.50 6.08 7.81
CA TRP A 283 6.55 6.83 7.10
C TRP A 283 7.66 7.27 8.04
#